data_58e4b7db0ef82119f2fcc1036bdbd603
#
_entry.id   58e4b7db0ef82119f2fcc1036bdbd603
#
_cell.length_a   1.000
_cell.length_b   1.000
_cell.length_c   1.000
_cell.angle_alpha   90.00
_cell.angle_beta   90.00
_cell.angle_gamma   90.00
#
_symmetry.space_group_name_H-M   'P 1'
#
loop_
_entity.id
_entity.type
_entity.pdbx_description
1 polymer ?
#
loop_
_entity_poly.entity_id
_entity_poly.type
_entity_poly.pdbx_seq_one_letter_code
_entity_poly.pdbx_strand_id
1 'polypeptide(L)'
;GIHAIFAAANAVSRLCMGHVDEETTFNIGTIQGGTATNIVPDCCVLTGEIRSYDHGKALETVRMTERIFTEEAQKINATAEVTSQIHLIAYETPLESKSVTDFQKACEILGFSGELTGTFGGSDNNSFAKNGIEGLVLSNGMYNAHSTREYTTVDDLYKGAELIGQLI
;
A
#
# COMPACT_ATOMS: atom_id res chain seq x y z
N GLY A 1 9.45 -0.56 -36.52
CA GLY A 1 9.68 -1.21 -35.23
C GLY A 1 8.44 -1.14 -34.36
N ILE A 2 8.29 -2.06 -33.46
CA ILE A 2 7.21 -2.07 -32.46
C ILE A 2 7.60 -1.11 -31.31
N HIS A 3 6.73 -0.15 -31.01
CA HIS A 3 7.06 0.94 -30.09
C HIS A 3 6.58 0.64 -28.66
N ALA A 4 7.45 0.07 -27.82
CA ALA A 4 7.08 -0.38 -26.47
C ALA A 4 6.57 0.75 -25.56
N ILE A 5 7.18 1.95 -25.60
CA ILE A 5 6.69 3.11 -24.81
C ILE A 5 5.26 3.49 -25.22
N PHE A 6 4.90 3.40 -26.51
CA PHE A 6 3.56 3.73 -26.96
C PHE A 6 2.52 2.75 -26.41
N ALA A 7 2.81 1.43 -26.42
CA ALA A 7 1.95 0.43 -25.81
C ALA A 7 1.79 0.67 -24.29
N ALA A 8 2.90 0.90 -23.60
CA ALA A 8 2.90 1.17 -22.17
C ALA A 8 2.09 2.43 -21.80
N ALA A 9 2.26 3.53 -22.54
CA ALA A 9 1.53 4.77 -22.33
C ALA A 9 0.01 4.59 -22.52
N ASN A 10 -0.40 3.85 -23.54
CA ASN A 10 -1.82 3.54 -23.77
C ASN A 10 -2.39 2.67 -22.65
N ALA A 11 -1.64 1.67 -22.17
CA ALA A 11 -2.07 0.86 -21.04
C ALA A 11 -2.24 1.70 -19.76
N VAL A 12 -1.24 2.52 -19.43
CA VAL A 12 -1.29 3.43 -18.27
C VAL A 12 -2.48 4.37 -18.33
N SER A 13 -2.81 4.91 -19.51
CA SER A 13 -3.94 5.83 -19.70
C SER A 13 -5.31 5.21 -19.42
N ARG A 14 -5.41 3.88 -19.41
CA ARG A 14 -6.63 3.11 -19.09
C ARG A 14 -6.74 2.70 -17.64
N LEU A 15 -5.67 2.84 -16.87
CA LEU A 15 -5.65 2.47 -15.47
C LEU A 15 -6.19 3.60 -14.59
N CYS A 16 -6.90 3.23 -13.52
CA CYS A 16 -7.29 4.17 -12.48
C CYS A 16 -6.15 4.28 -11.47
N MET A 17 -5.46 5.42 -11.45
CA MET A 17 -4.39 5.72 -10.51
C MET A 17 -4.93 6.42 -9.26
N GLY A 18 -4.24 6.27 -8.15
CA GLY A 18 -4.66 6.80 -6.85
C GLY A 18 -5.68 5.88 -6.20
N HIS A 19 -6.80 6.41 -5.76
CA HIS A 19 -7.90 5.60 -5.22
C HIS A 19 -8.67 4.92 -6.35
N VAL A 20 -8.55 3.59 -6.43
CA VAL A 20 -9.33 2.75 -7.37
C VAL A 20 -10.78 2.65 -6.87
N ASP A 21 -10.93 2.47 -5.56
CA ASP A 21 -12.17 2.51 -4.81
C ASP A 21 -11.89 3.01 -3.36
N GLU A 22 -12.86 2.88 -2.44
CA GLU A 22 -12.73 3.31 -1.03
C GLU A 22 -11.67 2.50 -0.26
N GLU A 23 -11.36 1.29 -0.70
CA GLU A 23 -10.51 0.33 0.00
C GLU A 23 -9.21 0.02 -0.74
N THR A 24 -9.03 0.51 -1.98
CA THR A 24 -7.92 0.12 -2.85
C THR A 24 -7.23 1.33 -3.45
N THR A 25 -5.92 1.34 -3.37
CA THR A 25 -5.07 2.31 -4.06
C THR A 25 -4.13 1.62 -5.03
N PHE A 26 -3.84 2.30 -6.15
CA PHE A 26 -2.91 1.84 -7.17
C PHE A 26 -1.99 2.97 -7.62
N ASN A 27 -0.70 2.71 -7.68
CA ASN A 27 0.30 3.65 -8.17
C ASN A 27 1.30 2.96 -9.09
N ILE A 28 1.64 3.60 -10.20
CA ILE A 28 2.83 3.29 -10.99
C ILE A 28 3.90 4.30 -10.60
N GLY A 29 4.92 3.85 -9.89
CA GLY A 29 5.96 4.69 -9.32
C GLY A 29 7.12 4.95 -10.28
N THR A 30 7.38 4.03 -11.23
CA THR A 30 8.47 4.19 -12.21
C THR A 30 8.05 3.75 -13.60
N ILE A 31 8.64 4.38 -14.60
CA ILE A 31 8.58 3.99 -16.01
C ILE A 31 9.94 4.21 -16.66
N GLN A 32 10.47 3.21 -17.33
CA GLN A 32 11.77 3.26 -18.00
C GLN A 32 11.66 2.62 -19.37
N GLY A 33 12.12 3.32 -20.42
CA GLY A 33 12.10 2.80 -21.79
C GLY A 33 12.85 3.69 -22.75
N GLY A 34 13.36 3.06 -23.84
CA GLY A 34 14.13 3.72 -24.87
C GLY A 34 15.58 4.03 -24.48
N THR A 35 16.43 4.24 -25.51
CA THR A 35 17.87 4.51 -25.34
C THR A 35 18.33 5.77 -26.04
N ALA A 36 17.62 6.20 -27.11
CA ALA A 36 17.93 7.41 -27.88
C ALA A 36 16.68 7.94 -28.60
N THR A 37 16.67 9.23 -28.91
CA THR A 37 15.51 9.91 -29.52
C THR A 37 15.19 9.46 -30.95
N ASN A 38 16.17 8.90 -31.64
CA ASN A 38 16.06 8.42 -33.03
C ASN A 38 15.94 6.89 -33.15
N ILE A 39 15.74 6.18 -32.01
CA ILE A 39 15.57 4.72 -31.98
C ILE A 39 14.17 4.41 -31.43
N VAL A 40 13.44 3.55 -32.16
CA VAL A 40 12.14 3.03 -31.65
C VAL A 40 12.40 2.13 -30.47
N PRO A 41 11.82 2.44 -29.27
CA PRO A 41 12.05 1.65 -28.05
C PRO A 41 11.48 0.24 -28.20
N ASP A 42 12.31 -0.74 -28.00
CA ASP A 42 11.97 -2.17 -28.04
C ASP A 42 11.44 -2.71 -26.70
N CYS A 43 11.73 -2.02 -25.59
CA CYS A 43 11.30 -2.36 -24.26
C CYS A 43 10.84 -1.13 -23.46
N CYS A 44 9.85 -1.35 -22.58
CA CYS A 44 9.42 -0.38 -21.57
C CYS A 44 9.06 -1.15 -20.30
N VAL A 45 9.70 -0.81 -19.19
CA VAL A 45 9.50 -1.43 -17.89
C VAL A 45 8.82 -0.45 -16.93
N LEU A 46 7.78 -0.91 -16.26
CA LEU A 46 7.07 -0.14 -15.25
C LEU A 46 7.08 -0.90 -13.94
N THR A 47 7.16 -0.18 -12.83
CA THR A 47 6.94 -0.75 -11.50
C THR A 47 5.87 0.04 -10.76
N GLY A 48 5.02 -0.67 -10.04
CA GLY A 48 3.89 -0.08 -9.32
C GLY A 48 3.59 -0.83 -8.04
N GLU A 49 2.64 -0.30 -7.29
CA GLU A 49 2.17 -0.87 -6.04
C GLU A 49 0.65 -0.77 -5.96
N ILE A 50 0.03 -1.84 -5.49
CA ILE A 50 -1.39 -1.89 -5.17
C ILE A 50 -1.50 -2.15 -3.66
N ARG A 51 -2.31 -1.34 -2.98
CA ARG A 51 -2.66 -1.54 -1.57
C ARG A 51 -4.17 -1.62 -1.45
N SER A 52 -4.65 -2.55 -0.63
CA SER A 52 -6.08 -2.66 -0.35
C SER A 52 -6.31 -3.20 1.06
N TYR A 53 -7.42 -2.80 1.67
CA TYR A 53 -7.93 -3.43 2.88
C TYR A 53 -8.48 -4.84 2.61
N ASP A 54 -8.85 -5.14 1.34
CA ASP A 54 -9.28 -6.47 0.89
C ASP A 54 -8.24 -7.08 -0.05
N HIS A 55 -7.66 -8.21 0.38
CA HIS A 55 -6.65 -8.91 -0.43
C HIS A 55 -7.19 -9.41 -1.77
N GLY A 56 -8.46 -9.81 -1.84
CA GLY A 56 -9.11 -10.25 -3.06
C GLY A 56 -9.21 -9.11 -4.09
N LYS A 57 -9.58 -7.90 -3.66
CA LYS A 57 -9.60 -6.70 -4.50
C LYS A 57 -8.22 -6.33 -5.02
N ALA A 58 -7.18 -6.44 -4.18
CA ALA A 58 -5.80 -6.22 -4.63
C ALA A 58 -5.44 -7.19 -5.77
N LEU A 59 -5.73 -8.47 -5.64
CA LEU A 59 -5.47 -9.48 -6.68
C LEU A 59 -6.32 -9.26 -7.94
N GLU A 60 -7.55 -8.78 -7.81
CA GLU A 60 -8.39 -8.43 -8.95
C GLU A 60 -7.81 -7.23 -9.72
N THR A 61 -7.32 -6.24 -9.03
CA THR A 61 -6.64 -5.09 -9.62
C THR A 61 -5.37 -5.51 -10.39
N VAL A 62 -4.60 -6.47 -9.87
CA VAL A 62 -3.46 -7.07 -10.60
C VAL A 62 -3.94 -7.72 -11.91
N ARG A 63 -4.97 -8.58 -11.85
CA ARG A 63 -5.52 -9.25 -13.05
C ARG A 63 -6.07 -8.25 -14.08
N MET A 64 -6.73 -7.20 -13.63
CA MET A 64 -7.19 -6.12 -14.50
C MET A 64 -6.01 -5.42 -15.19
N THR A 65 -4.96 -5.12 -14.44
CA THR A 65 -3.73 -4.49 -14.94
C THR A 65 -3.08 -5.37 -16.02
N GLU A 66 -2.88 -6.66 -15.74
CA GLU A 66 -2.32 -7.63 -16.69
C GLU A 66 -3.13 -7.68 -18.00
N ARG A 67 -4.46 -7.74 -17.88
CA ARG A 67 -5.35 -7.72 -19.05
C ARG A 67 -5.16 -6.46 -19.88
N ILE A 68 -5.15 -5.28 -19.26
CA ILE A 68 -5.03 -4.01 -19.95
C ILE A 68 -3.67 -3.91 -20.69
N PHE A 69 -2.57 -4.25 -20.02
CA PHE A 69 -1.26 -4.23 -20.65
C PHE A 69 -1.16 -5.24 -21.81
N THR A 70 -1.72 -6.43 -21.65
CA THR A 70 -1.76 -7.45 -22.72
C THR A 70 -2.57 -6.96 -23.92
N GLU A 71 -3.76 -6.40 -23.72
CA GLU A 71 -4.61 -5.86 -24.77
C GLU A 71 -3.91 -4.74 -25.57
N GLU A 72 -3.28 -3.78 -24.87
CA GLU A 72 -2.60 -2.66 -25.54
C GLU A 72 -1.33 -3.11 -26.29
N ALA A 73 -0.59 -4.07 -25.74
CA ALA A 73 0.55 -4.64 -26.43
C ALA A 73 0.13 -5.39 -27.71
N GLN A 74 -0.93 -6.19 -27.65
CA GLN A 74 -1.44 -6.93 -28.82
C GLN A 74 -1.88 -6.05 -29.96
N LYS A 75 -2.43 -4.85 -29.72
CA LYS A 75 -2.84 -3.90 -30.76
C LYS A 75 -1.71 -3.49 -31.68
N ILE A 76 -0.48 -3.55 -31.21
CA ILE A 76 0.72 -3.18 -32.02
C ILE A 76 1.66 -4.36 -32.27
N ASN A 77 1.19 -5.58 -32.08
CA ASN A 77 1.97 -6.82 -32.18
C ASN A 77 3.18 -6.86 -31.20
N ALA A 78 3.04 -6.26 -30.03
CA ALA A 78 3.96 -6.39 -28.91
C ALA A 78 3.50 -7.49 -27.95
N THR A 79 4.34 -7.79 -26.98
CA THR A 79 4.01 -8.65 -25.82
C THR A 79 4.13 -7.84 -24.54
N ALA A 80 3.27 -8.14 -23.56
CA ALA A 80 3.40 -7.63 -22.20
C ALA A 80 3.51 -8.81 -21.24
N GLU A 81 4.38 -8.67 -20.26
CA GLU A 81 4.51 -9.59 -19.15
C GLU A 81 4.26 -8.79 -17.86
N VAL A 82 3.31 -9.22 -17.05
CA VAL A 82 3.01 -8.61 -15.76
C VAL A 82 3.29 -9.63 -14.67
N THR A 83 4.20 -9.30 -13.76
CA THR A 83 4.51 -10.11 -12.59
C THR A 83 4.08 -9.36 -11.34
N SER A 84 3.63 -10.08 -10.33
CA SER A 84 3.26 -9.50 -9.03
C SER A 84 3.92 -10.26 -7.89
N GLN A 85 4.26 -9.54 -6.84
CA GLN A 85 4.77 -10.11 -5.59
C GLN A 85 3.94 -9.59 -4.42
N ILE A 86 3.49 -10.51 -3.58
CA ILE A 86 2.74 -10.17 -2.37
C ILE A 86 3.75 -9.93 -1.25
N HIS A 87 3.90 -8.69 -0.83
CA HIS A 87 4.77 -8.31 0.29
C HIS A 87 4.02 -8.41 1.63
N LEU A 88 2.77 -7.92 1.66
CA LEU A 88 1.94 -7.88 2.86
C LEU A 88 0.54 -8.42 2.53
N ILE A 89 -0.09 -9.05 3.52
CA ILE A 89 -1.49 -9.46 3.44
C ILE A 89 -2.28 -8.51 4.34
N ALA A 90 -3.41 -7.99 3.84
CA ALA A 90 -4.33 -7.21 4.63
C ALA A 90 -4.90 -8.06 5.78
N TYR A 91 -5.11 -7.44 6.92
CA TYR A 91 -5.74 -8.05 8.09
C TYR A 91 -6.60 -7.02 8.82
N GLU A 92 -7.51 -7.51 9.60
CA GLU A 92 -8.30 -6.70 10.54
C GLU A 92 -8.17 -7.32 11.93
N THR A 93 -7.88 -6.51 12.94
CA THR A 93 -7.89 -6.95 14.34
C THR A 93 -9.32 -6.87 14.85
N PRO A 94 -9.92 -7.97 15.33
CA PRO A 94 -11.30 -7.96 15.83
C PRO A 94 -11.49 -6.97 16.97
N LEU A 95 -12.61 -6.26 17.01
CA LEU A 95 -12.90 -5.25 18.03
C LEU A 95 -12.97 -5.84 19.44
N GLU A 96 -13.35 -7.11 19.55
CA GLU A 96 -13.45 -7.85 20.84
C GLU A 96 -12.11 -8.44 21.29
N SER A 97 -11.06 -8.28 20.48
CA SER A 97 -9.75 -8.83 20.82
C SER A 97 -9.18 -8.23 22.10
N LYS A 98 -8.34 -9.01 22.77
CA LYS A 98 -7.70 -8.56 24.01
C LYS A 98 -6.83 -7.33 23.79
N SER A 99 -6.11 -7.28 22.67
CA SER A 99 -5.25 -6.15 22.31
C SER A 99 -6.03 -4.84 22.14
N VAL A 100 -7.21 -4.89 21.52
CA VAL A 100 -8.10 -3.73 21.35
C VAL A 100 -8.72 -3.31 22.69
N THR A 101 -9.26 -4.26 23.44
CA THR A 101 -9.92 -3.95 24.71
C THR A 101 -8.95 -3.41 25.77
N ASP A 102 -7.72 -3.92 25.82
CA ASP A 102 -6.69 -3.42 26.74
C ASP A 102 -6.21 -2.01 26.31
N PHE A 103 -6.03 -1.78 25.02
CA PHE A 103 -5.71 -0.45 24.49
C PHE A 103 -6.78 0.58 24.86
N GLN A 104 -8.06 0.27 24.62
CA GLN A 104 -9.15 1.20 24.93
C GLN A 104 -9.25 1.52 26.42
N LYS A 105 -9.06 0.52 27.30
CA LYS A 105 -8.99 0.74 28.75
C LYS A 105 -7.81 1.61 29.16
N ALA A 106 -6.63 1.37 28.60
CA ALA A 106 -5.44 2.18 28.85
C ALA A 106 -5.68 3.65 28.44
N CYS A 107 -6.27 3.86 27.26
CA CYS A 107 -6.66 5.19 26.80
C CYS A 107 -7.67 5.87 27.75
N GLU A 108 -8.70 5.16 28.20
CA GLU A 108 -9.69 5.69 29.16
C GLU A 108 -9.02 6.14 30.46
N ILE A 109 -8.12 5.34 31.02
CA ILE A 109 -7.39 5.65 32.26
C ILE A 109 -6.54 6.91 32.11
N LEU A 110 -5.88 7.05 30.95
CA LEU A 110 -4.98 8.17 30.65
C LEU A 110 -5.70 9.41 30.09
N GLY A 111 -7.00 9.33 29.79
CA GLY A 111 -7.76 10.39 29.15
C GLY A 111 -7.34 10.62 27.69
N PHE A 112 -6.84 9.59 27.00
CA PHE A 112 -6.46 9.62 25.60
C PHE A 112 -7.63 9.18 24.71
N SER A 113 -7.56 9.52 23.40
CA SER A 113 -8.49 8.96 22.43
C SER A 113 -8.20 7.47 22.22
N GLY A 114 -9.22 6.63 22.43
CA GLY A 114 -9.18 5.21 22.09
C GLY A 114 -9.72 4.91 20.67
N GLU A 115 -9.66 5.87 19.76
CA GLU A 115 -10.17 5.74 18.41
C GLU A 115 -9.40 4.69 17.63
N LEU A 116 -10.15 3.86 16.88
CA LEU A 116 -9.61 2.84 16.00
C LEU A 116 -9.81 3.26 14.55
N THR A 117 -8.80 3.08 13.73
CA THR A 117 -8.83 3.46 12.32
C THR A 117 -8.11 2.44 11.46
N GLY A 118 -8.51 2.35 10.19
CA GLY A 118 -7.77 1.60 9.17
C GLY A 118 -6.62 2.44 8.59
N THR A 119 -5.57 1.78 8.12
CA THR A 119 -4.45 2.41 7.45
C THR A 119 -3.98 1.58 6.25
N PHE A 120 -3.55 2.24 5.17
CA PHE A 120 -2.83 1.59 4.07
C PHE A 120 -1.34 1.36 4.38
N GLY A 121 -0.86 1.81 5.54
CA GLY A 121 0.50 1.56 5.98
C GLY A 121 0.69 0.09 6.38
N GLY A 122 1.80 -0.50 5.94
CA GLY A 122 2.21 -1.83 6.39
C GLY A 122 3.05 -1.76 7.65
N SER A 123 3.03 -2.85 8.43
CA SER A 123 3.85 -3.02 9.63
C SER A 123 4.21 -4.50 9.82
N ASP A 124 5.08 -4.79 10.76
CA ASP A 124 5.39 -6.18 11.14
C ASP A 124 4.16 -6.95 11.62
N ASN A 125 3.13 -6.24 12.09
CA ASN A 125 1.87 -6.86 12.50
C ASN A 125 1.15 -7.60 11.38
N ASN A 126 1.37 -7.23 10.09
CA ASN A 126 0.88 -8.00 8.95
C ASN A 126 1.47 -9.43 8.96
N SER A 127 2.74 -9.57 9.33
CA SER A 127 3.40 -10.88 9.45
C SER A 127 2.92 -11.64 10.69
N PHE A 128 2.69 -10.97 11.81
CA PHE A 128 2.14 -11.58 13.02
C PHE A 128 0.72 -12.09 12.75
N ALA A 129 -0.17 -11.27 12.21
CA ALA A 129 -1.53 -11.64 11.87
C ALA A 129 -1.60 -12.84 10.90
N LYS A 130 -0.74 -12.85 9.87
CA LYS A 130 -0.61 -13.99 8.94
C LYS A 130 -0.28 -15.30 9.65
N ASN A 131 0.44 -15.24 10.76
CA ASN A 131 0.83 -16.42 11.55
C ASN A 131 -0.07 -16.66 12.77
N GLY A 132 -1.25 -16.02 12.82
CA GLY A 132 -2.22 -16.21 13.89
C GLY A 132 -1.85 -15.55 15.22
N ILE A 133 -0.90 -14.61 15.20
CA ILE A 133 -0.53 -13.81 16.37
C ILE A 133 -1.35 -12.53 16.32
N GLU A 134 -2.22 -12.36 17.30
CA GLU A 134 -3.03 -11.14 17.44
C GLU A 134 -2.17 -9.97 17.89
N GLY A 135 -2.40 -8.81 17.30
CA GLY A 135 -1.72 -7.57 17.66
C GLY A 135 -2.48 -6.34 17.21
N LEU A 136 -2.09 -5.19 17.75
CA LEU A 136 -2.60 -3.89 17.40
C LEU A 136 -1.44 -2.94 17.09
N VAL A 137 -1.54 -2.18 16.01
CA VAL A 137 -0.57 -1.14 15.67
C VAL A 137 -1.00 0.16 16.33
N LEU A 138 -0.12 0.74 17.12
CA LEU A 138 -0.37 2.00 17.81
C LEU A 138 0.25 3.16 17.03
N SER A 139 -0.46 4.28 16.94
CA SER A 139 0.12 5.54 16.47
C SER A 139 1.10 6.08 17.52
N ASN A 140 2.22 6.62 17.06
CA ASN A 140 3.28 7.13 17.92
C ASN A 140 3.52 8.65 17.75
N GLY A 141 2.54 9.38 17.22
CA GLY A 141 2.65 10.83 17.02
C GLY A 141 3.60 11.23 15.90
N MET A 142 3.73 10.43 14.86
CA MET A 142 4.55 10.73 13.69
C MET A 142 3.77 11.57 12.67
N TYR A 143 4.31 12.74 12.33
CA TYR A 143 3.71 13.69 11.40
C TYR A 143 4.52 13.77 10.11
N ASN A 144 3.85 13.94 8.98
CA ASN A 144 4.45 14.03 7.64
C ASN A 144 5.39 12.87 7.33
N ALA A 145 5.03 11.66 7.74
CA ALA A 145 5.81 10.44 7.54
C ALA A 145 6.29 10.30 6.08
N HIS A 146 7.50 9.77 5.90
CA HIS A 146 8.16 9.59 4.60
C HIS A 146 8.45 10.89 3.82
N SER A 147 8.56 12.02 4.50
CA SER A 147 8.94 13.28 3.88
C SER A 147 10.14 13.94 4.59
N THR A 148 10.78 14.92 3.92
CA THR A 148 11.84 15.73 4.54
C THR A 148 11.33 16.65 5.65
N ARG A 149 10.01 16.71 5.87
CA ARG A 149 9.33 17.46 6.93
C ARG A 149 8.76 16.54 8.00
N GLU A 150 9.18 15.28 8.05
CA GLU A 150 8.76 14.36 9.09
C GLU A 150 9.22 14.85 10.47
N TYR A 151 8.33 14.80 11.43
CA TYR A 151 8.62 15.17 12.82
C TYR A 151 7.70 14.45 13.80
N THR A 152 8.09 14.43 15.05
CA THR A 152 7.26 14.13 16.22
C THR A 152 7.45 15.24 17.27
N THR A 153 6.59 15.28 18.26
CA THR A 153 6.72 16.21 19.38
C THR A 153 7.19 15.48 20.65
N VAL A 154 7.81 16.21 21.58
CA VAL A 154 8.20 15.65 22.88
C VAL A 154 6.97 15.20 23.65
N ASP A 155 5.85 15.93 23.54
CA ASP A 155 4.58 15.59 24.16
C ASP A 155 4.01 14.26 23.64
N ASP A 156 4.06 14.04 22.32
CA ASP A 156 3.61 12.78 21.72
C ASP A 156 4.49 11.59 22.13
N LEU A 157 5.81 11.79 22.22
CA LEU A 157 6.72 10.76 22.72
C LEU A 157 6.43 10.41 24.17
N TYR A 158 6.14 11.44 25.01
CA TYR A 158 5.79 11.22 26.43
C TYR A 158 4.47 10.46 26.56
N LYS A 159 3.41 10.87 25.84
CA LYS A 159 2.13 10.19 25.80
C LYS A 159 2.24 8.74 25.30
N GLY A 160 3.06 8.52 24.28
CA GLY A 160 3.35 7.16 23.80
C GLY A 160 3.99 6.28 24.88
N ALA A 161 4.95 6.84 25.63
CA ALA A 161 5.58 6.11 26.73
C ALA A 161 4.59 5.81 27.89
N GLU A 162 3.71 6.76 28.24
CA GLU A 162 2.66 6.55 29.23
C GLU A 162 1.68 5.45 28.80
N LEU A 163 1.25 5.46 27.54
CA LEU A 163 0.35 4.45 26.99
C LEU A 163 0.99 3.06 27.04
N ILE A 164 2.24 2.92 26.60
CA ILE A 164 2.96 1.64 26.69
C ILE A 164 3.12 1.19 28.13
N GLY A 165 3.47 2.11 29.05
CA GLY A 165 3.57 1.79 30.48
C GLY A 165 2.25 1.32 31.10
N GLN A 166 1.10 1.78 30.58
CA GLN A 166 -0.22 1.35 31.05
C GLN A 166 -0.65 -0.01 30.45
N LEU A 167 -0.08 -0.41 29.31
CA LEU A 167 -0.38 -1.68 28.62
C LEU A 167 0.44 -2.87 29.13
N ILE A 168 1.58 -2.64 29.81
CA ILE A 168 2.47 -3.66 30.40
C ILE A 168 2.05 -3.97 31.84
#